data_9940702476ea2573517b9e0a53d62b42
#
_entry.id   9940702476ea2573517b9e0a53d62b42
#
_cell.length_a   1.000
_cell.length_b   1.000
_cell.length_c   1.000
_cell.angle_alpha   90.00
_cell.angle_beta   90.00
_cell.angle_gamma   90.00
#
_symmetry.space_group_name_H-M   'P 1'
#
loop_
_entity.id
_entity.type
_entity.pdbx_description
1 polymer ?
#
loop_
_entity_poly.entity_id
_entity_poly.type
_entity_poly.pdbx_seq_one_letter_code
_entity_poly.pdbx_strand_id
1 'polypeptide(L)'
;MQKKNYVQEILDIIHSGLPQAELAEKLSDYHENDLADALADLTAEERRKLYAILGVEQVAEIFSYLDDAEPYLKELPPEEAAQVVSHMDSDDAVDALDDLEEEDKEKIVHQMDKVDKDAADD
;
A
#
# COMPACT_ATOMS: atom_id res chain seq x y z
N MET A 1 18.74 24.79 5.10
CA MET A 1 17.29 24.83 4.93
C MET A 1 16.70 23.45 5.19
N GLN A 2 15.76 23.36 6.10
CA GLN A 2 15.20 22.07 6.47
C GLN A 2 14.04 21.68 5.55
N LYS A 3 14.02 20.43 5.14
CA LYS A 3 12.87 19.88 4.45
C LYS A 3 11.69 19.84 5.40
N LYS A 4 10.53 20.23 4.93
CA LYS A 4 9.31 20.10 5.71
C LYS A 4 9.06 18.62 5.98
N ASN A 5 8.76 18.31 7.25
CA ASN A 5 8.53 16.94 7.65
C ASN A 5 7.06 16.57 7.52
N TYR A 6 6.69 16.11 6.32
CA TYR A 6 5.31 15.70 6.05
C TYR A 6 4.93 14.42 6.79
N VAL A 7 5.92 13.60 7.14
CA VAL A 7 5.65 12.37 7.87
C VAL A 7 4.92 12.66 9.18
N GLN A 8 5.41 13.64 9.95
CA GLN A 8 4.77 13.98 11.22
C GLN A 8 3.35 14.48 11.00
N GLU A 9 3.13 15.29 9.97
CA GLU A 9 1.80 15.79 9.65
C GLU A 9 0.84 14.65 9.32
N ILE A 10 1.31 13.68 8.53
CA ILE A 10 0.52 12.51 8.15
C ILE A 10 0.17 11.68 9.38
N LEU A 11 1.14 11.45 10.26
CA LEU A 11 0.91 10.72 11.51
C LEU A 11 -0.12 11.42 12.38
N ASP A 12 -0.03 12.73 12.50
CA ASP A 12 -0.98 13.52 13.29
C ASP A 12 -2.40 13.38 12.74
N ILE A 13 -2.54 13.38 11.41
CA ILE A 13 -3.84 13.21 10.76
C ILE A 13 -4.41 11.83 11.08
N ILE A 14 -3.60 10.80 10.93
CA ILE A 14 -4.03 9.42 11.19
C ILE A 14 -4.44 9.23 12.65
N HIS A 15 -3.73 9.87 13.57
CA HIS A 15 -3.99 9.76 15.00
C HIS A 15 -5.08 10.71 15.50
N SER A 16 -5.63 11.56 14.62
CA SER A 16 -6.58 12.61 15.02
C SER A 16 -7.95 12.08 15.43
N GLY A 17 -8.30 10.85 15.02
CA GLY A 17 -9.61 10.30 15.31
C GLY A 17 -10.73 10.81 14.43
N LEU A 18 -10.40 11.49 13.34
CA LEU A 18 -11.39 12.00 12.39
C LEU A 18 -12.10 10.87 11.65
N PRO A 19 -13.32 11.12 11.15
CA PRO A 19 -14.01 10.14 10.32
C PRO A 19 -13.20 9.78 9.08
N GLN A 20 -13.42 8.58 8.57
CA GLN A 20 -12.68 8.05 7.42
C GLN A 20 -12.71 8.98 6.21
N ALA A 21 -13.86 9.56 5.91
CA ALA A 21 -14.01 10.46 4.77
C ALA A 21 -13.13 11.70 4.91
N GLU A 22 -13.04 12.26 6.12
CA GLU A 22 -12.18 13.42 6.37
C GLU A 22 -10.71 13.07 6.32
N LEU A 23 -10.35 11.88 6.83
CA LEU A 23 -8.97 11.40 6.74
C LEU A 23 -8.55 11.25 5.29
N ALA A 24 -9.40 10.67 4.45
CA ALA A 24 -9.11 10.50 3.03
C ALA A 24 -8.89 11.85 2.34
N GLU A 25 -9.74 12.83 2.66
CA GLU A 25 -9.64 14.17 2.08
C GLU A 25 -8.32 14.84 2.46
N LYS A 26 -7.97 14.79 3.74
CA LYS A 26 -6.73 15.41 4.22
C LYS A 26 -5.49 14.72 3.68
N LEU A 27 -5.51 13.40 3.60
CA LEU A 27 -4.38 12.62 3.10
C LEU A 27 -4.17 12.81 1.61
N SER A 28 -5.24 13.15 0.87
CA SER A 28 -5.13 13.40 -0.57
C SER A 28 -4.26 14.60 -0.92
N ASP A 29 -3.98 15.48 0.05
CA ASP A 29 -3.11 16.63 -0.15
C ASP A 29 -1.62 16.25 -0.18
N TYR A 30 -1.28 15.02 0.19
CA TYR A 30 0.10 14.56 0.26
C TYR A 30 0.43 13.66 -0.93
N HIS A 31 1.66 13.77 -1.42
CA HIS A 31 2.15 12.92 -2.48
C HIS A 31 2.37 11.49 -1.97
N GLU A 32 2.25 10.52 -2.86
CA GLU A 32 2.43 9.11 -2.52
C GLU A 32 3.81 8.84 -1.91
N ASN A 33 4.83 9.56 -2.35
CA ASN A 33 6.17 9.43 -1.80
C ASN A 33 6.20 9.80 -0.31
N ASP A 34 5.48 10.85 0.07
CA ASP A 34 5.39 11.27 1.48
C ASP A 34 4.64 10.25 2.32
N LEU A 35 3.58 9.67 1.75
CA LEU A 35 2.82 8.63 2.42
C LEU A 35 3.66 7.36 2.60
N ALA A 36 4.47 7.03 1.60
CA ALA A 36 5.39 5.88 1.68
C ALA A 36 6.38 6.06 2.83
N ASP A 37 6.93 7.26 2.98
CA ASP A 37 7.86 7.56 4.09
C ASP A 37 7.18 7.40 5.45
N ALA A 38 5.90 7.70 5.53
CA ALA A 38 5.15 7.60 6.79
C ALA A 38 4.86 6.16 7.19
N LEU A 39 4.82 5.23 6.24
CA LEU A 39 4.48 3.83 6.53
C LEU A 39 5.38 3.20 7.58
N ALA A 40 6.66 3.51 7.54
CA ALA A 40 7.64 2.93 8.47
C ALA A 40 7.38 3.35 9.92
N ASP A 41 6.74 4.50 10.11
CA ASP A 41 6.46 5.04 11.45
C ASP A 41 5.08 4.65 11.97
N LEU A 42 4.29 3.94 11.17
CA LEU A 42 2.97 3.46 11.57
C LEU A 42 3.05 2.01 12.06
N THR A 43 2.12 1.64 12.94
CA THR A 43 1.96 0.24 13.32
C THR A 43 1.26 -0.51 12.18
N ALA A 44 1.33 -1.84 12.20
CA ALA A 44 0.65 -2.66 11.20
C ALA A 44 -0.86 -2.37 11.15
N GLU A 45 -1.46 -2.17 12.32
CA GLU A 45 -2.88 -1.87 12.43
C GLU A 45 -3.20 -0.51 11.81
N GLU A 46 -2.37 0.48 12.06
CA GLU A 46 -2.52 1.82 11.48
C GLU A 46 -2.34 1.78 9.95
N ARG A 47 -1.38 1.00 9.47
CA ARG A 47 -1.18 0.83 8.03
C ARG A 47 -2.40 0.21 7.36
N ARG A 48 -3.00 -0.80 7.97
CA ARG A 48 -4.21 -1.43 7.44
C ARG A 48 -5.35 -0.43 7.33
N LYS A 49 -5.50 0.40 8.35
CA LYS A 49 -6.52 1.45 8.35
C LYS A 49 -6.28 2.43 7.22
N LEU A 50 -5.02 2.83 7.04
CA LEU A 50 -4.63 3.74 5.96
C LEU A 50 -4.95 3.15 4.59
N TYR A 51 -4.63 1.88 4.38
CA TYR A 51 -4.90 1.21 3.10
C TYR A 51 -6.39 1.17 2.79
N ALA A 52 -7.20 0.90 3.80
CA ALA A 52 -8.66 0.88 3.62
C ALA A 52 -9.20 2.27 3.25
N ILE A 53 -8.60 3.31 3.80
CA ILE A 53 -8.99 4.69 3.51
C ILE A 53 -8.64 5.09 2.09
N LEU A 54 -7.42 4.74 1.65
CA LEU A 54 -6.88 5.19 0.37
C LEU A 54 -7.34 4.36 -0.82
N GLY A 55 -7.53 3.07 -0.62
CA GLY A 55 -7.90 2.15 -1.70
C GLY A 55 -6.69 1.53 -2.39
N VAL A 56 -6.95 0.42 -3.07
CA VAL A 56 -5.89 -0.42 -3.66
C VAL A 56 -5.03 0.31 -4.68
N GLU A 57 -5.64 1.13 -5.54
CA GLU A 57 -4.89 1.84 -6.58
C GLU A 57 -3.85 2.78 -5.98
N GLN A 58 -4.24 3.55 -4.98
CA GLN A 58 -3.32 4.49 -4.34
C GLN A 58 -2.27 3.76 -3.51
N VAL A 59 -2.65 2.67 -2.86
CA VAL A 59 -1.70 1.84 -2.10
C VAL A 59 -0.64 1.29 -3.04
N ALA A 60 -1.03 0.84 -4.23
CA ALA A 60 -0.08 0.35 -5.22
C ALA A 60 0.92 1.44 -5.62
N GLU A 61 0.46 2.67 -5.83
CA GLU A 61 1.35 3.78 -6.13
C GLU A 61 2.31 4.06 -4.98
N ILE A 62 1.82 4.03 -3.74
CA ILE A 62 2.66 4.22 -2.56
C ILE A 62 3.75 3.17 -2.50
N PHE A 63 3.39 1.91 -2.76
CA PHE A 63 4.36 0.82 -2.72
C PHE A 63 5.45 0.95 -3.78
N SER A 64 5.14 1.58 -4.91
CA SER A 64 6.15 1.80 -5.96
C SER A 64 7.26 2.77 -5.54
N TYR A 65 7.02 3.58 -4.51
CA TYR A 65 8.02 4.48 -3.95
C TYR A 65 8.84 3.85 -2.82
N LEU A 66 8.48 2.64 -2.40
CA LEU A 66 9.24 1.94 -1.35
C LEU A 66 10.46 1.24 -1.93
N ASP A 67 11.58 1.34 -1.22
CA ASP A 67 12.79 0.60 -1.59
C ASP A 67 12.58 -0.91 -1.41
N ASP A 68 11.79 -1.28 -0.39
CA ASP A 68 11.50 -2.66 -0.09
C ASP A 68 10.06 -2.80 0.37
N ALA A 69 9.20 -3.29 -0.51
CA ALA A 69 7.78 -3.47 -0.22
C ALA A 69 7.47 -4.80 0.47
N GLU A 70 8.45 -5.71 0.57
CA GLU A 70 8.23 -7.04 1.14
C GLU A 70 7.56 -7.04 2.51
N PRO A 71 8.06 -6.28 3.52
CA PRO A 71 7.44 -6.31 4.85
C PRO A 71 5.98 -5.89 4.82
N TYR A 72 5.65 -4.95 3.94
CA TYR A 72 4.28 -4.42 3.87
C TYR A 72 3.35 -5.37 3.14
N LEU A 73 3.83 -6.03 2.10
CA LEU A 73 3.06 -7.05 1.38
C LEU A 73 2.76 -8.25 2.27
N LYS A 74 3.71 -8.64 3.11
CA LYS A 74 3.51 -9.76 4.05
C LYS A 74 2.44 -9.48 5.09
N GLU A 75 2.22 -8.23 5.42
CA GLU A 75 1.19 -7.84 6.39
C GLU A 75 -0.21 -7.99 5.83
N LEU A 76 -0.35 -7.97 4.51
CA LEU A 76 -1.63 -8.06 3.84
C LEU A 76 -2.02 -9.52 3.62
N PRO A 77 -3.33 -9.83 3.69
CA PRO A 77 -3.78 -11.15 3.23
C PRO A 77 -3.39 -11.33 1.76
N PRO A 78 -3.12 -12.56 1.31
CA PRO A 78 -2.71 -12.79 -0.08
C PRO A 78 -3.65 -12.18 -1.10
N GLU A 79 -4.95 -12.19 -0.83
CA GLU A 79 -5.96 -11.62 -1.69
C GLU A 79 -5.77 -10.12 -1.89
N GLU A 80 -5.56 -9.39 -0.81
CA GLU A 80 -5.32 -7.94 -0.88
C GLU A 80 -3.96 -7.63 -1.50
N ALA A 81 -2.94 -8.39 -1.12
CA ALA A 81 -1.60 -8.22 -1.69
C ALA A 81 -1.64 -8.42 -3.20
N ALA A 82 -2.39 -9.40 -3.67
CA ALA A 82 -2.55 -9.65 -5.11
C ALA A 82 -3.20 -8.45 -5.81
N GLN A 83 -4.20 -7.86 -5.21
CA GLN A 83 -4.85 -6.67 -5.78
C GLN A 83 -3.88 -5.50 -5.88
N VAL A 84 -3.09 -5.27 -4.82
CA VAL A 84 -2.09 -4.20 -4.82
C VAL A 84 -1.06 -4.43 -5.93
N VAL A 85 -0.51 -5.64 -6.00
CA VAL A 85 0.50 -5.99 -7.01
C VAL A 85 -0.07 -5.84 -8.41
N SER A 86 -1.33 -6.22 -8.61
CA SER A 86 -1.99 -6.12 -9.92
C SER A 86 -2.11 -4.68 -10.41
N HIS A 87 -2.15 -3.72 -9.50
CA HIS A 87 -2.24 -2.30 -9.85
C HIS A 87 -0.88 -1.62 -9.92
N MET A 88 0.20 -2.31 -9.57
CA MET A 88 1.56 -1.77 -9.68
C MET A 88 2.04 -1.87 -11.12
N ASP A 89 3.00 -1.01 -11.48
CA ASP A 89 3.69 -1.14 -12.77
C ASP A 89 4.38 -2.49 -12.84
N SER A 90 4.47 -3.06 -14.04
CA SER A 90 5.01 -4.42 -14.22
C SER A 90 6.39 -4.60 -13.61
N ASP A 91 7.28 -3.63 -13.81
CA ASP A 91 8.65 -3.71 -13.28
C ASP A 91 8.65 -3.71 -11.75
N ASP A 92 7.85 -2.83 -11.15
CA ASP A 92 7.74 -2.74 -9.70
C ASP A 92 7.10 -3.99 -9.10
N ALA A 93 6.10 -4.52 -9.79
CA ALA A 93 5.40 -5.72 -9.34
C ALA A 93 6.35 -6.94 -9.34
N VAL A 94 7.15 -7.08 -10.39
CA VAL A 94 8.13 -8.18 -10.47
C VAL A 94 9.15 -8.07 -9.35
N ASP A 95 9.69 -6.86 -9.14
CA ASP A 95 10.67 -6.63 -8.08
C ASP A 95 10.09 -6.95 -6.71
N ALA A 96 8.86 -6.52 -6.45
CA ALA A 96 8.21 -6.78 -5.17
C ALA A 96 7.98 -8.27 -4.94
N LEU A 97 7.55 -8.98 -5.97
CA LEU A 97 7.32 -10.43 -5.87
C LEU A 97 8.63 -11.19 -5.70
N ASP A 98 9.68 -10.78 -6.38
CA ASP A 98 10.99 -11.43 -6.28
C ASP A 98 11.61 -11.30 -4.88
N ASP A 99 11.29 -10.23 -4.18
CA ASP A 99 11.77 -10.02 -2.81
C ASP A 99 11.06 -10.91 -1.78
N LEU A 100 9.92 -11.48 -2.15
CA LEU A 100 9.15 -12.34 -1.26
C LEU A 100 9.71 -13.76 -1.23
N GLU A 101 9.47 -14.46 -0.12
CA GLU A 101 9.74 -15.89 -0.04
C GLU A 101 8.83 -16.62 -1.02
N GLU A 102 9.30 -17.73 -1.54
CA GLU A 102 8.60 -18.47 -2.58
C GLU A 102 7.18 -18.85 -2.17
N GLU A 103 6.98 -19.23 -0.91
CA GLU A 103 5.68 -19.59 -0.38
C GLU A 103 4.69 -18.41 -0.46
N ASP A 104 5.15 -17.23 -0.04
CA ASP A 104 4.32 -16.02 -0.07
C ASP A 104 4.05 -15.59 -1.51
N LYS A 105 5.07 -15.66 -2.35
CA LYS A 105 4.95 -15.32 -3.77
C LYS A 105 3.91 -16.19 -4.45
N GLU A 106 3.93 -17.51 -4.21
CA GLU A 106 2.98 -18.43 -4.80
C GLU A 106 1.55 -18.12 -4.38
N LYS A 107 1.35 -17.80 -3.12
CA LYS A 107 0.01 -17.45 -2.60
C LYS A 107 -0.54 -16.22 -3.31
N ILE A 108 0.30 -15.21 -3.46
CA ILE A 108 -0.10 -13.95 -4.10
C ILE A 108 -0.37 -14.17 -5.59
N VAL A 109 0.52 -14.88 -6.28
CA VAL A 109 0.35 -15.17 -7.71
C VAL A 109 -0.94 -15.96 -7.97
N HIS A 110 -1.23 -16.93 -7.10
CA HIS A 110 -2.47 -17.70 -7.19
C HIS A 110 -3.70 -16.79 -7.08
N GLN A 111 -3.67 -15.83 -6.18
CA GLN A 111 -4.78 -14.88 -6.03
C GLN A 111 -4.85 -13.90 -7.20
N MET A 112 -3.72 -13.54 -7.79
CA MET A 112 -3.69 -12.69 -8.99
C MET A 112 -4.40 -13.34 -10.15
N ASP A 113 -4.22 -14.65 -10.33
CA ASP A 113 -4.92 -15.41 -11.38
C ASP A 113 -6.43 -15.32 -11.20
N LYS A 114 -6.90 -15.36 -9.95
CA LYS A 114 -8.34 -15.22 -9.65
C LYS A 114 -8.85 -13.84 -9.98
N VAL A 115 -8.07 -12.81 -9.66
CA VAL A 115 -8.44 -11.42 -9.95
C VAL A 115 -8.57 -11.22 -11.47
N ASP A 116 -7.60 -11.73 -12.22
CA ASP A 116 -7.62 -11.65 -13.68
C ASP A 116 -8.83 -12.38 -14.27
N LYS A 117 -9.18 -13.52 -13.73
CA LYS A 117 -10.35 -14.29 -14.19
C LYS A 117 -11.64 -13.52 -13.93
N ASP A 118 -11.76 -12.92 -12.75
CA ASP A 118 -12.94 -12.15 -12.41
C ASP A 118 -13.08 -10.93 -13.33
N ALA A 119 -11.97 -10.28 -13.64
CA ALA A 119 -11.95 -9.17 -14.57
C ALA A 119 -12.33 -9.59 -15.98
N ALA A 120 -11.90 -10.79 -16.39
CA ALA A 120 -12.18 -11.31 -17.73
C ALA A 120 -13.65 -11.71 -17.90
N ASP A 121 -14.33 -12.05 -16.80
CA ASP A 121 -15.72 -12.47 -16.83
C ASP A 121 -16.70 -11.30 -16.94
N ASP A 122 -16.22 -10.10 -16.74
CA ASP A 122 -17.01 -8.90 -16.91
C ASP A 122 -17.08 -8.53 -18.40
#